data_724aa7768b4780d97fe6c2caf937a36b
#
_entry.id   724aa7768b4780d97fe6c2caf937a36b
#
_cell.length_a   1.000
_cell.length_b   1.000
_cell.length_c   1.000
_cell.angle_alpha   90.00
_cell.angle_beta   90.00
_cell.angle_gamma   90.00
#
_symmetry.space_group_name_H-M   'P 1'
#
loop_
_entity.id
_entity.type
_entity.pdbx_description
1 polymer ?
#
loop_
_entity_poly.entity_id
_entity_poly.type
_entity_poly.pdbx_seq_one_letter_code
_entity_poly.pdbx_strand_id
1 'polypeptide(L)'
;MTTQQDLLNKINSLVDQRATVPTNPYGGQCVAFIDNVLQYQGLFKLNFGYVNAIDCLDRAAQLDLKVTRFDGSNKPPVAAVWVTSCLPYHQYGHIGFAAAHNPDGTITTIEQNIDSNADALENGGWVRKVVRRLDGDGTFSYVNWQAPAQQLIGWFELPFENTKTEEKTTKLEELDMQKEFILKNGKYGFGVYIGGKYIGL
;
A
#
# COMPACT_ATOMS: atom_id res chain seq x y z
N MET A 1 -14.11 -0.75 11.81
CA MET A 1 -13.91 -0.10 10.48
C MET A 1 -12.42 0.01 10.22
N THR A 2 -11.95 -0.51 9.08
CA THR A 2 -10.49 -0.63 8.81
C THR A 2 -10.02 0.52 7.94
N THR A 3 -9.02 1.26 8.43
CA THR A 3 -8.37 2.35 7.68
C THR A 3 -7.14 1.83 6.93
N GLN A 4 -6.66 2.62 5.97
CA GLN A 4 -5.39 2.37 5.30
C GLN A 4 -4.22 2.30 6.31
N GLN A 5 -4.23 3.15 7.35
CA GLN A 5 -3.20 3.16 8.37
C GLN A 5 -3.22 1.89 9.23
N ASP A 6 -4.41 1.35 9.54
CA ASP A 6 -4.53 0.08 10.27
C ASP A 6 -3.90 -1.07 9.48
N LEU A 7 -4.14 -1.12 8.16
CA LEU A 7 -3.49 -2.10 7.30
C LEU A 7 -1.96 -1.93 7.31
N LEU A 8 -1.47 -0.71 7.10
CA LEU A 8 -0.02 -0.44 7.07
C LEU A 8 0.64 -0.79 8.41
N ASN A 9 0.01 -0.49 9.53
CA ASN A 9 0.49 -0.88 10.86
C ASN A 9 0.52 -2.41 10.99
N LYS A 10 -0.54 -3.10 10.55
CA LYS A 10 -0.63 -4.55 10.62
C LYS A 10 0.45 -5.23 9.79
N ILE A 11 0.62 -4.88 8.51
CA ILE A 11 1.62 -5.51 7.65
C ILE A 11 3.06 -5.24 8.14
N ASN A 12 3.33 -4.01 8.64
CA ASN A 12 4.63 -3.69 9.23
C ASN A 12 4.91 -4.50 10.51
N SER A 13 3.88 -4.78 11.34
CA SER A 13 4.06 -5.59 12.56
C SER A 13 4.38 -7.06 12.28
N LEU A 14 4.15 -7.54 11.07
CA LEU A 14 4.43 -8.92 10.66
C LEU A 14 5.82 -9.10 10.02
N VAL A 15 6.52 -8.01 9.75
CA VAL A 15 7.90 -8.08 9.20
C VAL A 15 8.78 -8.94 10.11
N ASP A 16 9.61 -9.79 9.49
CA ASP A 16 10.46 -10.78 10.14
C ASP A 16 9.71 -11.87 10.93
N GLN A 17 8.42 -12.05 10.63
CA GLN A 17 7.61 -13.16 11.12
C GLN A 17 7.15 -14.03 9.95
N ARG A 18 6.67 -15.23 10.25
CA ARG A 18 5.98 -16.08 9.27
C ARG A 18 4.48 -15.93 9.46
N ALA A 19 3.80 -15.34 8.48
CA ALA A 19 2.36 -15.22 8.50
C ALA A 19 1.72 -16.48 7.90
N THR A 20 0.84 -17.10 8.64
CA THR A 20 0.10 -18.31 8.25
C THR A 20 -1.36 -18.16 8.62
N VAL A 21 -2.20 -18.99 8.05
CA VAL A 21 -3.61 -19.14 8.45
C VAL A 21 -3.93 -20.62 8.61
N PRO A 22 -4.74 -21.02 9.61
CA PRO A 22 -5.08 -22.43 9.83
C PRO A 22 -5.81 -23.07 8.66
N THR A 23 -6.49 -22.27 7.84
CA THR A 23 -7.27 -22.71 6.69
C THR A 23 -6.45 -22.84 5.41
N ASN A 24 -5.19 -22.43 5.42
CA ASN A 24 -4.29 -22.53 4.27
C ASN A 24 -3.17 -23.54 4.60
N PRO A 25 -3.12 -24.71 3.92
CA PRO A 25 -2.10 -25.73 4.18
C PRO A 25 -0.70 -25.30 3.75
N TYR A 26 -0.60 -24.23 2.94
CA TYR A 26 0.67 -23.70 2.42
C TYR A 26 1.19 -22.57 3.30
N GLY A 27 1.37 -22.82 4.58
CA GLY A 27 1.85 -21.85 5.55
C GLY A 27 3.17 -21.20 5.14
N GLY A 28 3.28 -19.88 5.33
CA GLY A 28 4.45 -19.11 4.93
C GLY A 28 4.57 -18.80 3.44
N GLN A 29 3.58 -19.15 2.61
CA GLN A 29 3.48 -18.73 1.22
C GLN A 29 2.96 -17.29 1.09
N CYS A 30 3.22 -16.66 -0.06
CA CYS A 30 2.83 -15.27 -0.28
C CYS A 30 1.32 -15.05 -0.15
N VAL A 31 0.48 -15.94 -0.67
CA VAL A 31 -0.98 -15.85 -0.52
C VAL A 31 -1.44 -16.09 0.92
N ALA A 32 -0.74 -16.96 1.68
CA ALA A 32 -1.05 -17.16 3.10
C ALA A 32 -0.83 -15.88 3.94
N PHE A 33 0.14 -15.05 3.57
CA PHE A 33 0.34 -13.74 4.17
C PHE A 33 -0.84 -12.80 3.86
N ILE A 34 -1.31 -12.78 2.61
CA ILE A 34 -2.49 -11.99 2.23
C ILE A 34 -3.71 -12.45 3.04
N ASP A 35 -3.98 -13.76 3.10
CA ASP A 35 -5.09 -14.31 3.88
C ASP A 35 -4.95 -14.02 5.38
N ASN A 36 -3.75 -14.07 5.94
CA ASN A 36 -3.51 -13.72 7.34
C ASN A 36 -3.96 -12.28 7.63
N VAL A 37 -3.57 -11.34 6.77
CA VAL A 37 -3.87 -9.92 6.96
C VAL A 37 -5.34 -9.62 6.70
N LEU A 38 -5.92 -10.18 5.62
CA LEU A 38 -7.25 -9.79 5.15
C LEU A 38 -8.36 -10.56 5.87
N GLN A 39 -8.18 -11.85 6.13
CA GLN A 39 -9.22 -12.71 6.72
C GLN A 39 -8.95 -13.02 8.18
N TYR A 40 -7.85 -13.69 8.47
CA TYR A 40 -7.60 -14.32 9.78
C TYR A 40 -7.44 -13.31 10.91
N GLN A 41 -6.79 -12.20 10.63
CA GLN A 41 -6.62 -11.11 11.60
C GLN A 41 -7.82 -10.15 11.67
N GLY A 42 -8.89 -10.46 10.94
CA GLY A 42 -10.17 -9.77 11.06
C GLY A 42 -10.26 -8.39 10.43
N LEU A 43 -9.31 -7.99 9.59
CA LEU A 43 -9.32 -6.65 9.02
C LEU A 43 -10.45 -6.44 8.01
N PHE A 44 -10.70 -7.39 7.09
CA PHE A 44 -11.65 -7.21 5.99
C PHE A 44 -12.64 -8.35 5.81
N LYS A 45 -12.44 -9.49 6.45
CA LYS A 45 -13.24 -10.72 6.26
C LYS A 45 -13.23 -11.25 4.82
N LEU A 46 -12.15 -10.99 4.09
CA LEU A 46 -11.94 -11.44 2.72
C LEU A 46 -11.16 -12.75 2.73
N ASN A 47 -11.58 -13.73 1.92
CA ASN A 47 -10.93 -15.03 1.81
C ASN A 47 -10.50 -15.28 0.37
N PHE A 48 -9.18 -15.32 0.14
CA PHE A 48 -8.60 -15.67 -1.16
C PHE A 48 -8.48 -17.19 -1.35
N GLY A 49 -8.50 -17.96 -0.27
CA GLY A 49 -8.45 -19.42 -0.32
C GLY A 49 -7.11 -19.95 -0.81
N TYR A 50 -7.16 -21.06 -1.55
CA TYR A 50 -5.96 -21.76 -2.04
C TYR A 50 -5.58 -21.39 -3.48
N VAL A 51 -5.96 -20.23 -3.95
CA VAL A 51 -5.60 -19.80 -5.32
C VAL A 51 -4.10 -19.49 -5.38
N ASN A 52 -3.51 -19.65 -6.56
CA ASN A 52 -2.14 -19.18 -6.80
C ASN A 52 -2.12 -17.65 -6.82
N ALA A 53 -0.98 -17.07 -6.54
CA ALA A 53 -0.83 -15.62 -6.57
C ALA A 53 -1.25 -15.01 -7.91
N ILE A 54 -0.90 -15.68 -9.02
CA ILE A 54 -1.27 -15.24 -10.37
C ILE A 54 -2.78 -15.11 -10.59
N ASP A 55 -3.58 -15.90 -9.88
CA ASP A 55 -5.04 -15.94 -9.99
C ASP A 55 -5.74 -14.95 -9.05
N CYS A 56 -4.97 -14.27 -8.18
CA CYS A 56 -5.55 -13.40 -7.13
C CYS A 56 -6.25 -12.16 -7.70
N LEU A 57 -5.89 -11.67 -8.89
CA LEU A 57 -6.63 -10.56 -9.50
C LEU A 57 -8.06 -10.98 -9.91
N ASP A 58 -8.20 -12.17 -10.46
CA ASP A 58 -9.52 -12.69 -10.83
C ASP A 58 -10.33 -13.03 -9.57
N ARG A 59 -9.66 -13.55 -8.55
CA ARG A 59 -10.31 -13.79 -7.25
C ARG A 59 -10.75 -12.49 -6.59
N ALA A 60 -9.95 -11.43 -6.65
CA ALA A 60 -10.30 -10.11 -6.15
C ALA A 60 -11.54 -9.53 -6.87
N ALA A 61 -11.61 -9.68 -8.18
CA ALA A 61 -12.80 -9.29 -8.96
C ALA A 61 -14.06 -10.06 -8.55
N GLN A 62 -13.95 -11.37 -8.27
CA GLN A 62 -15.05 -12.18 -7.74
C GLN A 62 -15.52 -11.74 -6.33
N LEU A 63 -14.66 -11.06 -5.58
CA LEU A 63 -14.94 -10.48 -4.28
C LEU A 63 -15.38 -9.01 -4.36
N ASP A 64 -15.74 -8.53 -5.55
CA ASP A 64 -16.16 -7.15 -5.84
C ASP A 64 -15.12 -6.08 -5.45
N LEU A 65 -13.83 -6.45 -5.45
CA LEU A 65 -12.75 -5.50 -5.21
C LEU A 65 -12.39 -4.76 -6.50
N LYS A 66 -11.94 -3.53 -6.37
CA LYS A 66 -11.45 -2.74 -7.50
C LYS A 66 -10.13 -3.30 -7.99
N VAL A 67 -10.13 -3.91 -9.18
CA VAL A 67 -8.96 -4.48 -9.84
C VAL A 67 -8.47 -3.54 -10.93
N THR A 68 -7.17 -3.31 -10.99
CA THR A 68 -6.48 -2.59 -12.05
C THR A 68 -5.43 -3.51 -12.69
N ARG A 69 -5.51 -3.71 -14.00
CA ARG A 69 -4.45 -4.39 -14.78
C ARG A 69 -3.37 -3.37 -15.11
N PHE A 70 -2.12 -3.80 -15.04
CA PHE A 70 -1.00 -2.91 -15.40
C PHE A 70 -1.03 -2.59 -16.89
N ASP A 71 -0.90 -1.32 -17.25
CA ASP A 71 -1.01 -0.79 -18.61
C ASP A 71 0.25 -0.03 -19.09
N GLY A 72 1.32 -0.06 -18.29
CA GLY A 72 2.58 0.64 -18.60
C GLY A 72 2.66 2.06 -18.03
N SER A 73 1.57 2.64 -17.55
CA SER A 73 1.54 4.05 -17.08
C SER A 73 1.29 4.20 -15.59
N ASN A 74 0.69 3.19 -14.96
CA ASN A 74 0.22 3.23 -13.58
C ASN A 74 1.15 2.44 -12.64
N LYS A 75 1.03 2.69 -11.36
CA LYS A 75 1.67 1.91 -10.29
C LYS A 75 0.69 1.61 -9.16
N PRO A 76 0.88 0.49 -8.43
CA PRO A 76 0.01 0.15 -7.31
C PRO A 76 -0.04 1.29 -6.30
N PRO A 77 -1.22 1.80 -5.92
CA PRO A 77 -1.32 2.79 -4.85
C PRO A 77 -0.86 2.20 -3.52
N VAL A 78 -0.49 3.07 -2.58
CA VAL A 78 -0.14 2.64 -1.21
C VAL A 78 -1.31 1.88 -0.61
N ALA A 79 -1.01 0.79 0.07
CA ALA A 79 -1.96 -0.17 0.66
C ALA A 79 -2.72 -1.06 -0.34
N ALA A 80 -2.46 -0.96 -1.64
CA ALA A 80 -2.95 -1.94 -2.60
C ALA A 80 -2.17 -3.27 -2.51
N VAL A 81 -2.82 -4.34 -2.95
CA VAL A 81 -2.22 -5.66 -3.10
C VAL A 81 -1.84 -5.86 -4.58
N TRP A 82 -0.55 -5.92 -4.85
CA TRP A 82 -0.03 -6.13 -6.20
C TRP A 82 0.19 -7.62 -6.50
N VAL A 83 0.12 -7.99 -7.77
CA VAL A 83 0.32 -9.35 -8.27
C VAL A 83 1.27 -9.34 -9.45
N THR A 84 2.21 -10.30 -9.46
CA THR A 84 3.19 -10.46 -10.54
C THR A 84 3.14 -11.86 -11.16
N SER A 85 3.54 -11.96 -12.42
CA SER A 85 4.00 -13.19 -13.03
C SER A 85 5.47 -13.43 -12.69
N CYS A 86 5.83 -14.67 -12.44
CA CYS A 86 7.19 -15.10 -12.17
C CYS A 86 7.80 -15.97 -13.28
N LEU A 87 7.18 -15.95 -14.48
CA LEU A 87 7.72 -16.67 -15.64
C LEU A 87 9.09 -16.08 -16.03
N PRO A 88 10.03 -16.88 -16.50
CA PRO A 88 9.93 -18.33 -16.75
C PRO A 88 10.25 -19.24 -15.54
N TYR A 89 10.47 -18.70 -14.35
CA TYR A 89 10.94 -19.45 -13.19
C TYR A 89 9.87 -20.39 -12.63
N HIS A 90 8.62 -19.91 -12.51
CA HIS A 90 7.47 -20.71 -12.11
C HIS A 90 6.14 -20.02 -12.52
N GLN A 91 5.09 -20.83 -12.58
CA GLN A 91 3.77 -20.41 -13.05
C GLN A 91 2.86 -19.80 -11.97
N TYR A 92 3.23 -19.91 -10.70
CA TYR A 92 2.33 -19.57 -9.58
C TYR A 92 2.19 -18.07 -9.32
N GLY A 93 3.09 -17.25 -9.88
CA GLY A 93 3.13 -15.81 -9.61
C GLY A 93 3.59 -15.45 -8.20
N HIS A 94 3.54 -14.16 -7.89
CA HIS A 94 3.85 -13.65 -6.56
C HIS A 94 2.92 -12.48 -6.20
N ILE A 95 2.77 -12.19 -4.91
CA ILE A 95 1.81 -11.21 -4.38
C ILE A 95 2.34 -10.54 -3.11
N GLY A 96 2.00 -9.28 -2.90
CA GLY A 96 2.37 -8.53 -1.71
C GLY A 96 1.65 -7.19 -1.62
N PHE A 97 1.97 -6.42 -0.60
CA PHE A 97 1.41 -5.09 -0.37
C PHE A 97 2.37 -3.99 -0.81
N ALA A 98 1.85 -2.93 -1.44
CA ALA A 98 2.56 -1.68 -1.63
C ALA A 98 2.49 -0.87 -0.34
N ALA A 99 3.61 -0.72 0.37
CA ALA A 99 3.63 -0.07 1.69
C ALA A 99 3.95 1.42 1.62
N ALA A 100 4.75 1.87 0.65
CA ALA A 100 5.05 3.28 0.43
C ALA A 100 5.56 3.54 -0.99
N HIS A 101 5.37 4.76 -1.48
CA HIS A 101 6.09 5.28 -2.64
C HIS A 101 7.27 6.13 -2.15
N ASN A 102 8.45 5.84 -2.65
CA ASN A 102 9.67 6.54 -2.27
C ASN A 102 9.92 7.75 -3.19
N PRO A 103 10.65 8.78 -2.71
CA PRO A 103 10.95 9.98 -3.51
C PRO A 103 11.74 9.70 -4.80
N ASP A 104 12.51 8.60 -4.83
CA ASP A 104 13.28 8.15 -5.99
C ASP A 104 12.45 7.36 -7.03
N GLY A 105 11.12 7.30 -6.84
CA GLY A 105 10.19 6.60 -7.71
C GLY A 105 10.05 5.09 -7.43
N THR A 106 10.85 4.53 -6.52
CA THR A 106 10.73 3.13 -6.10
C THR A 106 9.52 2.92 -5.19
N ILE A 107 9.17 1.66 -4.96
CA ILE A 107 8.05 1.24 -4.12
C ILE A 107 8.59 0.38 -2.98
N THR A 108 8.33 0.78 -1.74
CA THR A 108 8.52 -0.11 -0.61
C THR A 108 7.37 -1.11 -0.58
N THR A 109 7.69 -2.40 -0.58
CA THR A 109 6.72 -3.49 -0.51
C THR A 109 6.90 -4.31 0.76
N ILE A 110 5.82 -4.97 1.19
CA ILE A 110 5.86 -5.97 2.25
C ILE A 110 5.24 -7.23 1.66
N GLU A 111 6.02 -8.31 1.68
CA GLU A 111 5.72 -9.54 0.96
C GLU A 111 6.30 -10.75 1.70
N GLN A 112 5.81 -11.94 1.44
CA GLN A 112 6.27 -13.16 2.10
C GLN A 112 6.79 -14.17 1.08
N ASN A 113 7.75 -15.00 1.50
CA ASN A 113 8.32 -16.10 0.72
C ASN A 113 9.22 -15.67 -0.45
N ILE A 114 10.04 -14.65 -0.22
CA ILE A 114 11.11 -14.26 -1.15
C ILE A 114 12.48 -14.79 -0.73
N ASP A 115 12.59 -15.32 0.47
CA ASP A 115 13.82 -15.78 1.14
C ASP A 115 13.83 -17.29 1.41
N SER A 116 12.83 -18.03 0.93
CA SER A 116 12.78 -19.48 1.11
C SER A 116 13.16 -20.23 -0.15
N ASN A 117 13.51 -21.49 0.02
CA ASN A 117 13.52 -22.44 -1.08
C ASN A 117 12.08 -22.69 -1.54
N ALA A 118 11.80 -22.56 -2.84
CA ALA A 118 10.50 -22.80 -3.43
C ALA A 118 9.92 -24.19 -3.11
N ASP A 119 10.74 -25.14 -2.68
CA ASP A 119 10.35 -26.51 -2.34
C ASP A 119 9.63 -26.64 -0.98
N ALA A 120 9.61 -25.59 -0.17
CA ALA A 120 8.99 -25.64 1.16
C ALA A 120 7.54 -25.13 1.12
N LEU A 121 6.65 -25.84 0.41
CA LEU A 121 5.23 -25.50 0.35
C LEU A 121 4.61 -25.31 1.75
N GLU A 122 4.98 -26.18 2.70
CA GLU A 122 4.45 -26.14 4.07
C GLU A 122 5.16 -25.11 4.95
N ASN A 123 6.42 -24.83 4.68
CA ASN A 123 7.27 -24.03 5.56
C ASN A 123 7.62 -22.64 5.02
N GLY A 124 7.22 -22.24 3.82
CA GLY A 124 7.41 -20.94 3.19
C GLY A 124 8.42 -19.98 3.85
N GLY A 125 8.51 -18.79 3.33
CA GLY A 125 9.45 -17.79 3.84
C GLY A 125 8.88 -16.91 4.94
N TRP A 126 9.65 -15.91 5.26
CA TRP A 126 9.29 -14.87 6.21
C TRP A 126 8.67 -13.67 5.50
N VAL A 127 7.90 -12.89 6.22
CA VAL A 127 7.46 -11.56 5.74
C VAL A 127 8.66 -10.63 5.72
N ARG A 128 8.90 -10.02 4.56
CA ARG A 128 10.02 -9.11 4.34
C ARG A 128 9.55 -7.77 3.84
N LYS A 129 10.25 -6.72 4.28
CA LYS A 129 10.09 -5.37 3.78
C LYS A 129 11.24 -5.08 2.81
N VAL A 130 10.92 -4.88 1.56
CA VAL A 130 11.90 -4.70 0.48
C VAL A 130 11.55 -3.49 -0.38
N VAL A 131 12.49 -3.07 -1.21
CA VAL A 131 12.31 -1.98 -2.16
C VAL A 131 12.33 -2.54 -3.57
N ARG A 132 11.32 -2.16 -4.36
CA ARG A 132 11.17 -2.56 -5.75
C ARG A 132 11.16 -1.35 -6.68
N ARG A 133 11.64 -1.55 -7.89
CA ARG A 133 11.51 -0.62 -9.01
C ARG A 133 10.55 -1.18 -10.03
N LEU A 134 9.63 -0.35 -10.49
CA LEU A 134 8.72 -0.66 -11.57
C LEU A 134 9.13 0.12 -12.81
N ASP A 135 9.47 -0.58 -13.88
CA ASP A 135 9.78 -0.02 -15.17
C ASP A 135 8.51 0.04 -16.07
N GLY A 136 8.55 0.85 -17.12
CA GLY A 136 7.38 1.08 -17.99
C GLY A 136 6.90 -0.15 -18.75
N ASP A 137 7.75 -1.16 -18.91
CA ASP A 137 7.39 -2.45 -19.51
C ASP A 137 6.76 -3.44 -18.51
N GLY A 138 6.61 -3.02 -17.24
CA GLY A 138 6.07 -3.83 -16.15
C GLY A 138 7.10 -4.66 -15.40
N THR A 139 8.38 -4.58 -15.77
CA THR A 139 9.44 -5.22 -14.99
C THR A 139 9.45 -4.68 -13.55
N PHE A 140 9.25 -5.58 -12.59
CA PHE A 140 9.14 -5.23 -11.16
C PHE A 140 10.28 -5.90 -10.41
N SER A 141 11.44 -5.21 -10.39
CA SER A 141 12.71 -5.72 -9.90
C SER A 141 12.97 -5.32 -8.45
N TYR A 142 13.71 -6.15 -7.72
CA TYR A 142 14.21 -5.82 -6.39
C TYR A 142 15.39 -4.86 -6.49
N VAL A 143 15.44 -3.87 -5.60
CA VAL A 143 16.56 -2.91 -5.49
C VAL A 143 17.54 -3.36 -4.41
N ASN A 144 17.03 -3.85 -3.28
CA ASN A 144 17.82 -4.22 -2.11
C ASN A 144 17.73 -5.71 -1.75
N TRP A 145 17.33 -6.55 -2.70
CA TRP A 145 17.19 -8.00 -2.53
C TRP A 145 17.66 -8.74 -3.78
N GLN A 146 18.30 -9.90 -3.60
CA GLN A 146 18.76 -10.72 -4.72
C GLN A 146 17.69 -11.76 -5.07
N ALA A 147 16.86 -11.42 -6.03
CA ALA A 147 15.90 -12.35 -6.64
C ALA A 147 15.66 -11.96 -8.09
N PRO A 148 15.17 -12.89 -8.93
CA PRO A 148 14.80 -12.59 -10.30
C PRO A 148 13.74 -11.48 -10.37
N ALA A 149 13.84 -10.64 -11.39
CA ALA A 149 12.80 -9.69 -11.70
C ALA A 149 11.50 -10.41 -12.08
N GLN A 150 10.38 -9.82 -11.74
CA GLN A 150 9.04 -10.33 -12.01
C GLN A 150 8.30 -9.35 -12.92
N GLN A 151 7.21 -9.79 -13.52
CA GLN A 151 6.37 -8.95 -14.37
C GLN A 151 5.12 -8.55 -13.61
N LEU A 152 4.93 -7.27 -13.30
CA LEU A 152 3.70 -6.76 -12.70
C LEU A 152 2.54 -6.98 -13.67
N ILE A 153 1.49 -7.66 -13.22
CA ILE A 153 0.27 -7.87 -14.03
C ILE A 153 -0.89 -6.97 -13.56
N GLY A 154 -0.83 -6.45 -12.35
CA GLY A 154 -1.82 -5.54 -11.81
C GLY A 154 -1.89 -5.56 -10.29
N TRP A 155 -2.95 -4.97 -9.77
CA TRP A 155 -3.23 -4.89 -8.33
C TRP A 155 -4.72 -4.78 -8.06
N PHE A 156 -5.10 -4.96 -6.82
CA PHE A 156 -6.44 -4.64 -6.34
C PHE A 156 -6.37 -3.74 -5.10
N GLU A 157 -7.39 -2.92 -4.97
CA GLU A 157 -7.56 -2.00 -3.84
C GLU A 157 -8.51 -2.59 -2.82
N LEU A 158 -8.22 -2.38 -1.54
CA LEU A 158 -9.03 -2.86 -0.44
C LEU A 158 -10.11 -1.84 -0.09
N PRO A 159 -11.28 -2.27 0.40
CA PRO A 159 -12.40 -1.40 0.73
C PRO A 159 -12.15 -0.71 2.07
N PHE A 160 -11.19 0.22 2.09
CA PHE A 160 -11.00 1.06 3.27
C PHE A 160 -12.26 1.89 3.47
N GLU A 161 -12.65 2.01 4.73
CA GLU A 161 -13.54 3.11 5.03
C GLU A 161 -12.79 4.38 4.66
N ASN A 162 -13.43 5.13 3.77
CA ASN A 162 -13.09 6.52 3.68
C ASN A 162 -13.22 7.03 5.13
N THR A 163 -12.13 7.06 5.92
CA THR A 163 -11.92 8.25 6.64
C THR A 163 -12.10 9.30 5.55
N LYS A 164 -13.33 9.86 5.42
CA LYS A 164 -13.35 11.30 5.27
C LYS A 164 -12.33 11.72 6.32
N THR A 165 -11.07 11.92 5.93
CA THR A 165 -10.52 13.15 6.29
C THR A 165 -11.72 14.05 5.98
N GLU A 166 -12.50 14.38 6.99
CA GLU A 166 -12.74 15.77 7.13
C GLU A 166 -11.32 16.31 6.94
N GLU A 167 -10.93 16.57 5.64
CA GLU A 167 -10.62 17.94 5.46
C GLU A 167 -11.71 18.57 6.31
N LYS A 168 -11.40 18.84 7.58
CA LYS A 168 -11.53 20.17 8.04
C LYS A 168 -10.82 20.92 6.91
N THR A 169 -11.48 21.04 5.76
CA THR A 169 -11.79 22.34 5.29
C THR A 169 -12.41 22.89 6.56
N THR A 170 -11.49 23.25 7.47
CA THR A 170 -11.56 24.57 7.96
C THR A 170 -11.82 25.24 6.62
N LYS A 171 -13.12 25.33 6.25
CA LYS A 171 -13.59 26.50 5.60
C LYS A 171 -12.89 27.51 6.47
N LEU A 172 -11.64 27.76 6.14
CA LEU A 172 -11.17 29.07 6.10
C LEU A 172 -12.27 29.65 5.24
N GLU A 173 -13.39 29.96 5.89
CA GLU A 173 -14.26 31.04 5.46
C GLU A 173 -13.22 31.99 5.01
N GLU A 174 -13.19 32.21 3.70
CA GLU A 174 -12.28 33.17 3.14
C GLU A 174 -12.25 34.25 4.18
N LEU A 175 -11.33 34.09 5.10
CA LEU A 175 -10.95 35.14 5.98
C LEU A 175 -10.45 36.10 4.95
N ASP A 176 -11.34 37.01 4.62
CA ASP A 176 -11.10 38.17 3.82
C ASP A 176 -9.82 38.74 4.40
N MET A 177 -8.70 38.20 3.90
CA MET A 177 -7.39 38.68 4.28
C MET A 177 -7.23 39.99 3.55
N GLN A 178 -8.04 40.97 3.95
CA GLN A 178 -7.73 42.35 3.67
C GLN A 178 -6.36 42.60 4.33
N LYS A 179 -5.35 42.49 3.50
CA LYS A 179 -4.02 43.00 3.82
C LYS A 179 -4.12 44.52 3.87
N GLU A 180 -4.67 45.06 4.95
CA GLU A 180 -4.59 46.48 5.20
C GLU A 180 -3.18 46.81 5.70
N PHE A 181 -2.44 47.49 4.87
CA PHE A 181 -1.18 48.12 5.27
C PHE A 181 -1.53 49.37 6.05
N ILE A 182 -1.47 49.30 7.39
CA ILE A 182 -1.68 50.49 8.21
C ILE A 182 -0.32 51.18 8.42
N LEU A 183 -0.17 52.34 7.79
CA LEU A 183 0.92 53.24 8.11
C LEU A 183 0.64 53.94 9.44
N LYS A 184 1.31 53.51 10.50
CA LYS A 184 1.29 54.23 11.77
C LYS A 184 2.68 54.81 11.99
N ASN A 185 2.78 56.13 11.99
CA ASN A 185 4.01 56.88 12.20
C ASN A 185 5.17 56.59 11.22
N GLY A 186 4.87 56.36 9.93
CA GLY A 186 5.88 56.18 8.87
C GLY A 186 6.67 54.85 8.95
N LYS A 187 6.24 53.89 9.75
CA LYS A 187 6.84 52.56 9.82
C LYS A 187 5.85 51.50 9.33
N TYR A 188 6.32 50.61 8.47
CA TYR A 188 5.54 49.45 7.99
C TYR A 188 5.53 48.39 9.10
N GLY A 189 4.35 47.88 9.43
CA GLY A 189 4.16 46.73 10.33
C GLY A 189 3.34 45.65 9.61
N PHE A 190 3.69 44.40 9.89
CA PHE A 190 2.88 43.25 9.47
C PHE A 190 1.97 42.85 10.62
N GLY A 191 0.71 42.58 10.33
CA GLY A 191 -0.23 42.06 11.30
C GLY A 191 -1.35 41.28 10.63
N VAL A 192 -2.00 40.42 11.39
CA VAL A 192 -3.12 39.60 10.93
C VAL A 192 -4.35 39.94 11.76
N TYR A 193 -5.50 40.08 11.09
CA TYR A 193 -6.80 40.18 11.75
C TYR A 193 -7.36 38.78 12.00
N ILE A 194 -7.65 38.43 13.24
CA ILE A 194 -8.34 37.17 13.59
C ILE A 194 -9.56 37.53 14.45
N GLY A 195 -10.76 37.16 13.97
CA GLY A 195 -12.00 37.40 14.71
C GLY A 195 -12.28 38.86 15.01
N GLY A 196 -11.91 39.77 14.10
CA GLY A 196 -12.13 41.22 14.27
C GLY A 196 -11.12 41.92 15.20
N LYS A 197 -10.07 41.23 15.65
CA LYS A 197 -8.96 41.80 16.42
C LYS A 197 -7.66 41.76 15.66
N TYR A 198 -6.95 42.90 15.64
CA TYR A 198 -5.63 43.01 15.04
C TYR A 198 -4.56 42.42 15.98
N ILE A 199 -3.74 41.55 15.45
CA ILE A 199 -2.58 40.99 16.11
C ILE A 199 -1.36 41.44 15.29
N GLY A 200 -0.62 42.44 15.84
CA GLY A 200 0.65 42.88 15.27
C GLY A 200 1.75 41.85 15.57
N LEU A 201 2.61 41.58 14.56
CA LEU A 201 3.85 40.82 14.70
C LEU A 201 5.01 41.79 14.92
#